data_981543fce7e05a6f5f1004c164454474
#
_entry.id   981543fce7e05a6f5f1004c164454474
#
_cell.length_a   1.000
_cell.length_b   1.000
_cell.length_c   1.000
_cell.angle_alpha   90.00
_cell.angle_beta   90.00
_cell.angle_gamma   90.00
#
_symmetry.space_group_name_H-M   'P 1'
#
loop_
_entity.id
_entity.type
_entity.pdbx_description
1 polymer ?
#
loop_
_entity_poly.entity_id
_entity_poly.type
_entity_poly.pdbx_seq_one_letter_code
_entity_poly.pdbx_strand_id
1 'polypeptide(L)'
;MTDSTPAPAPSPASPSEGAPEGAPASTPAETAAAGLETLAADKTWQSDWSGANGRAAQRAAVKLKSDVTRSAFPSEPDTASALSEKIESGLNAPDAVSQAAAEAMTPAQDVSEYRFKWENAASMEIGELKNMDALAKETAFAVKAPPAFARATLEAMDKQLSKPEGSYTPTTAAALEGHLHAQLGDKADATLAAALATLELMPPDGKAWLQHSLSRLDTATAAWVVGRLASIHRANSN
;
A
#
# COMPACT_ATOMS: atom_id res chain seq x y z
N MET A 1 -36.42 -77.60 -35.50
CA MET A 1 -37.73 -77.10 -35.21
C MET A 1 -37.69 -76.65 -33.76
N THR A 2 -37.35 -75.39 -33.49
CA THR A 2 -37.45 -74.84 -32.17
C THR A 2 -37.94 -73.41 -32.36
N ASP A 3 -39.17 -73.21 -31.92
CA ASP A 3 -39.94 -72.01 -31.96
C ASP A 3 -39.35 -70.99 -30.93
N SER A 4 -38.93 -69.85 -31.38
CA SER A 4 -38.43 -68.76 -30.50
C SER A 4 -39.39 -67.63 -30.58
N THR A 5 -40.25 -67.53 -29.57
CA THR A 5 -41.15 -66.42 -29.33
C THR A 5 -40.38 -65.15 -28.90
N PRO A 6 -40.51 -64.00 -29.52
CA PRO A 6 -39.87 -62.77 -29.05
C PRO A 6 -40.65 -62.18 -27.86
N ALA A 7 -39.87 -61.71 -26.87
CA ALA A 7 -40.37 -61.00 -25.69
C ALA A 7 -40.91 -59.60 -26.03
N PRO A 8 -41.94 -59.10 -25.31
CA PRO A 8 -42.51 -57.80 -25.56
C PRO A 8 -41.58 -56.65 -25.12
N ALA A 9 -41.56 -55.56 -25.94
CA ALA A 9 -40.84 -54.34 -25.69
C ALA A 9 -41.38 -53.57 -24.46
N PRO A 10 -40.50 -52.91 -23.70
CA PRO A 10 -40.96 -52.08 -22.59
C PRO A 10 -41.63 -50.80 -23.08
N SER A 11 -42.71 -50.39 -22.41
CA SER A 11 -43.46 -49.16 -22.65
C SER A 11 -42.59 -47.91 -22.37
N PRO A 12 -42.83 -46.81 -23.12
CA PRO A 12 -42.15 -45.60 -22.88
C PRO A 12 -42.59 -44.96 -21.56
N ALA A 13 -41.64 -44.56 -20.74
CA ALA A 13 -41.86 -43.80 -19.51
C ALA A 13 -42.40 -42.40 -19.82
N SER A 14 -43.43 -41.96 -19.09
CA SER A 14 -44.01 -40.65 -19.13
C SER A 14 -42.97 -39.57 -18.81
N PRO A 15 -43.03 -38.38 -19.45
CA PRO A 15 -42.20 -37.28 -19.11
C PRO A 15 -42.54 -36.75 -17.70
N SER A 16 -41.53 -36.72 -16.85
CA SER A 16 -41.61 -36.06 -15.53
C SER A 16 -41.81 -34.58 -15.71
N GLU A 17 -42.89 -34.08 -15.15
CA GLU A 17 -43.25 -32.66 -15.06
C GLU A 17 -42.08 -31.87 -14.47
N GLY A 18 -41.77 -30.73 -15.11
CA GLY A 18 -40.65 -29.86 -14.81
C GLY A 18 -40.66 -29.35 -13.37
N ALA A 19 -39.50 -29.47 -12.75
CA ALA A 19 -39.19 -28.68 -11.57
C ALA A 19 -39.17 -27.18 -11.94
N PRO A 20 -39.63 -26.30 -11.07
CA PRO A 20 -39.64 -24.86 -11.37
C PRO A 20 -38.21 -24.39 -11.61
N GLU A 21 -38.03 -23.75 -12.74
CA GLU A 21 -36.82 -23.08 -13.15
C GLU A 21 -36.35 -22.16 -11.99
N GLY A 22 -35.22 -22.51 -11.38
CA GLY A 22 -34.68 -21.77 -10.24
C GLY A 22 -34.47 -20.31 -10.62
N ALA A 23 -34.90 -19.43 -9.76
CA ALA A 23 -34.61 -18.00 -9.87
C ALA A 23 -33.13 -17.79 -10.12
N PRO A 24 -32.72 -16.85 -10.98
CA PRO A 24 -31.32 -16.60 -11.25
C PRO A 24 -30.57 -16.33 -9.94
N ALA A 25 -29.50 -17.05 -9.71
CA ALA A 25 -28.66 -16.86 -8.51
C ALA A 25 -28.18 -15.40 -8.47
N SER A 26 -28.52 -14.69 -7.40
CA SER A 26 -28.10 -13.30 -7.19
C SER A 26 -26.58 -13.19 -7.32
N THR A 27 -26.11 -12.18 -8.02
CA THR A 27 -24.66 -11.94 -8.13
C THR A 27 -24.09 -11.57 -6.76
N PRO A 28 -22.78 -11.83 -6.50
CA PRO A 28 -22.13 -11.41 -5.25
C PRO A 28 -22.33 -9.92 -4.95
N ALA A 29 -22.33 -9.07 -6.00
CA ALA A 29 -22.57 -7.64 -5.86
C ALA A 29 -24.01 -7.32 -5.39
N GLU A 30 -25.02 -8.02 -5.91
CA GLU A 30 -26.41 -7.86 -5.47
C GLU A 30 -26.62 -8.35 -4.03
N THR A 31 -25.95 -9.43 -3.65
CA THR A 31 -25.96 -9.93 -2.27
C THR A 31 -25.31 -8.94 -1.30
N ALA A 32 -24.20 -8.33 -1.70
CA ALA A 32 -23.55 -7.26 -0.91
C ALA A 32 -24.44 -6.03 -0.79
N ALA A 33 -25.07 -5.60 -1.88
CA ALA A 33 -25.95 -4.45 -1.90
C ALA A 33 -27.15 -4.66 -0.97
N ALA A 34 -27.84 -5.80 -1.07
CA ALA A 34 -28.96 -6.14 -0.19
C ALA A 34 -28.56 -6.19 1.30
N GLY A 35 -27.40 -6.76 1.61
CA GLY A 35 -26.88 -6.80 2.97
C GLY A 35 -26.54 -5.39 3.51
N LEU A 36 -25.95 -4.52 2.69
CA LEU A 36 -25.66 -3.15 3.07
C LEU A 36 -26.94 -2.30 3.22
N GLU A 37 -27.94 -2.49 2.38
CA GLU A 37 -29.25 -1.86 2.52
C GLU A 37 -29.95 -2.26 3.83
N THR A 38 -29.87 -3.53 4.20
CA THR A 38 -30.39 -4.02 5.47
C THR A 38 -29.73 -3.33 6.66
N LEU A 39 -28.40 -3.20 6.63
CA LEU A 39 -27.65 -2.46 7.67
C LEU A 39 -28.00 -0.97 7.65
N ALA A 40 -28.15 -0.36 6.48
CA ALA A 40 -28.53 1.04 6.35
C ALA A 40 -29.94 1.34 6.87
N ALA A 41 -30.85 0.36 6.89
CA ALA A 41 -32.18 0.48 7.45
C ALA A 41 -32.20 0.28 8.99
N ASP A 42 -31.17 -0.32 9.57
CA ASP A 42 -31.10 -0.56 11.02
C ASP A 42 -30.65 0.72 11.77
N LYS A 43 -31.59 1.30 12.51
CA LYS A 43 -31.36 2.52 13.28
C LYS A 43 -30.33 2.33 14.41
N THR A 44 -30.23 1.14 14.97
CA THR A 44 -29.24 0.83 16.01
C THR A 44 -27.85 0.82 15.39
N TRP A 45 -27.69 0.16 14.24
CA TRP A 45 -26.44 0.16 13.51
C TRP A 45 -26.01 1.56 13.05
N GLN A 46 -26.95 2.39 12.58
CA GLN A 46 -26.68 3.78 12.22
C GLN A 46 -26.17 4.61 13.40
N SER A 47 -26.79 4.43 14.57
CA SER A 47 -26.37 5.09 15.81
C SER A 47 -24.95 4.65 16.25
N ASP A 48 -24.68 3.35 16.15
CA ASP A 48 -23.36 2.78 16.46
C ASP A 48 -22.29 3.24 15.47
N TRP A 49 -22.64 3.23 14.16
CA TRP A 49 -21.76 3.70 13.10
C TRP A 49 -21.38 5.18 13.26
N SER A 50 -22.32 6.03 13.63
CA SER A 50 -22.07 7.45 13.88
C SER A 50 -21.25 7.72 15.14
N GLY A 51 -21.05 6.71 15.98
CA GLY A 51 -20.33 6.83 17.25
C GLY A 51 -21.19 7.35 18.40
N ALA A 52 -22.51 7.49 18.21
CA ALA A 52 -23.42 7.98 19.26
C ALA A 52 -23.41 7.09 20.50
N ASN A 53 -23.23 5.79 20.33
CA ASN A 53 -23.16 4.80 21.41
C ASN A 53 -21.70 4.49 21.87
N GLY A 54 -20.74 5.31 21.47
CA GLY A 54 -19.35 5.22 21.89
C GLY A 54 -18.44 4.39 20.97
N ARG A 55 -17.13 4.49 21.20
CA ARG A 55 -16.10 3.91 20.31
C ARG A 55 -16.14 2.38 20.20
N ALA A 56 -16.59 1.67 21.24
CA ALA A 56 -16.71 0.22 21.20
C ALA A 56 -17.84 -0.23 20.25
N ALA A 57 -19.01 0.41 20.33
CA ALA A 57 -20.15 0.19 19.46
C ALA A 57 -19.80 0.57 17.98
N GLN A 58 -19.09 1.68 17.79
CA GLN A 58 -18.62 2.09 16.48
C GLN A 58 -17.69 1.05 15.83
N ARG A 59 -16.77 0.47 16.58
CA ARG A 59 -15.90 -0.62 16.07
C ARG A 59 -16.69 -1.86 15.70
N ALA A 60 -17.71 -2.20 16.49
CA ALA A 60 -18.59 -3.33 16.20
C ALA A 60 -19.40 -3.10 14.91
N ALA A 61 -19.93 -1.89 14.69
CA ALA A 61 -20.64 -1.52 13.49
C ALA A 61 -19.75 -1.55 12.23
N VAL A 62 -18.49 -1.09 12.33
CA VAL A 62 -17.50 -1.17 11.25
C VAL A 62 -17.18 -2.62 10.91
N LYS A 63 -17.00 -3.47 11.93
CA LYS A 63 -16.75 -4.90 11.73
C LYS A 63 -17.92 -5.58 11.03
N LEU A 64 -19.17 -5.31 11.46
CA LEU A 64 -20.37 -5.89 10.86
C LEU A 64 -20.49 -5.53 9.38
N LYS A 65 -20.21 -4.27 9.00
CA LYS A 65 -20.17 -3.85 7.59
C LYS A 65 -19.12 -4.63 6.80
N SER A 66 -17.94 -4.78 7.36
CA SER A 66 -16.84 -5.55 6.75
C SER A 66 -17.23 -7.02 6.54
N ASP A 67 -17.90 -7.63 7.53
CA ASP A 67 -18.32 -9.03 7.49
C ASP A 67 -19.42 -9.25 6.43
N VAL A 68 -20.40 -8.32 6.30
CA VAL A 68 -21.42 -8.34 5.24
C VAL A 68 -20.77 -8.23 3.86
N THR A 69 -19.82 -7.31 3.68
CA THR A 69 -19.12 -7.18 2.39
C THR A 69 -18.31 -8.44 2.08
N ARG A 70 -17.63 -9.01 3.08
CA ARG A 70 -16.82 -10.24 2.91
C ARG A 70 -17.65 -11.46 2.59
N SER A 71 -18.85 -11.61 3.20
CA SER A 71 -19.74 -12.74 2.91
C SER A 71 -20.32 -12.71 1.50
N ALA A 72 -20.51 -11.51 0.95
CA ALA A 72 -20.99 -11.33 -0.41
C ALA A 72 -19.91 -11.53 -1.49
N PHE A 73 -18.67 -11.27 -1.14
CA PHE A 73 -17.51 -11.57 -1.96
C PHE A 73 -16.66 -12.61 -1.22
N PRO A 74 -17.03 -13.88 -1.24
CA PRO A 74 -16.17 -14.93 -0.71
C PRO A 74 -14.88 -14.87 -1.54
N SER A 75 -13.84 -14.26 -0.95
CA SER A 75 -12.49 -14.35 -1.51
C SER A 75 -12.22 -15.83 -1.72
N GLU A 76 -11.60 -16.17 -2.86
CA GLU A 76 -11.08 -17.54 -3.01
C GLU A 76 -10.40 -17.96 -1.70
N PRO A 77 -10.65 -19.16 -1.22
CA PRO A 77 -10.10 -19.59 0.05
C PRO A 77 -8.59 -19.35 0.00
N ASP A 78 -8.10 -18.64 0.96
CA ASP A 78 -6.76 -18.68 1.48
C ASP A 78 -5.70 -17.65 1.16
N THR A 79 -5.87 -16.65 0.33
CA THR A 79 -4.80 -15.63 0.34
C THR A 79 -4.88 -14.69 1.55
N ALA A 80 -6.06 -14.30 1.99
CA ALA A 80 -6.19 -13.41 3.16
C ALA A 80 -6.05 -14.16 4.50
N SER A 81 -6.58 -15.40 4.62
CA SER A 81 -6.36 -16.24 5.80
C SER A 81 -4.92 -16.72 5.87
N ALA A 82 -4.31 -17.13 4.76
CA ALA A 82 -2.90 -17.49 4.73
C ALA A 82 -1.98 -16.27 4.97
N LEU A 83 -2.38 -15.07 4.56
CA LEU A 83 -1.68 -13.83 4.93
C LEU A 83 -1.87 -13.51 6.41
N SER A 84 -3.08 -13.67 6.96
CA SER A 84 -3.35 -13.44 8.38
C SER A 84 -2.64 -14.48 9.25
N GLU A 85 -2.68 -15.77 8.90
CA GLU A 85 -1.88 -16.80 9.58
C GLU A 85 -0.38 -16.57 9.43
N LYS A 86 0.08 -16.12 8.25
CA LYS A 86 1.48 -15.75 8.05
C LYS A 86 1.88 -14.49 8.82
N ILE A 87 0.97 -13.54 8.96
CA ILE A 87 1.18 -12.34 9.79
C ILE A 87 1.13 -12.72 11.27
N GLU A 88 0.18 -13.55 11.71
CA GLU A 88 0.10 -13.99 13.11
C GLU A 88 1.25 -14.93 13.47
N SER A 89 1.65 -15.86 12.59
CA SER A 89 2.84 -16.69 12.80
C SER A 89 4.13 -15.86 12.72
N GLY A 90 4.18 -14.83 11.87
CA GLY A 90 5.29 -13.87 11.79
C GLY A 90 5.39 -12.96 13.01
N LEU A 91 4.25 -12.55 13.59
CA LEU A 91 4.22 -11.77 14.84
C LEU A 91 4.61 -12.60 16.07
N ASN A 92 4.36 -13.91 16.04
CA ASN A 92 4.77 -14.85 17.09
C ASN A 92 6.19 -15.39 16.90
N ALA A 93 6.85 -15.06 15.79
CA ALA A 93 8.26 -15.36 15.53
C ALA A 93 9.04 -14.02 15.50
N PRO A 94 9.49 -13.51 16.65
CA PRO A 94 10.21 -12.23 16.73
C PRO A 94 11.41 -12.18 15.78
N ASP A 95 12.02 -13.30 15.48
CA ASP A 95 13.15 -13.42 14.57
C ASP A 95 12.78 -13.16 13.10
N ALA A 96 11.59 -13.59 12.65
CA ALA A 96 11.17 -13.42 11.25
C ALA A 96 10.84 -11.96 10.92
N VAL A 97 10.21 -11.22 11.85
CA VAL A 97 9.95 -9.79 11.69
C VAL A 97 11.26 -9.00 11.74
N SER A 98 12.17 -9.38 12.64
CA SER A 98 13.49 -8.77 12.74
C SER A 98 14.34 -9.06 11.50
N GLN A 99 14.29 -10.26 10.93
CA GLN A 99 14.98 -10.61 9.70
C GLN A 99 14.41 -9.86 8.49
N ALA A 100 13.10 -9.82 8.31
CA ALA A 100 12.46 -9.06 7.24
C ALA A 100 12.73 -7.55 7.34
N ALA A 101 12.76 -7.00 8.55
CA ALA A 101 13.15 -5.62 8.79
C ALA A 101 14.64 -5.38 8.51
N ALA A 102 15.50 -6.31 8.89
CA ALA A 102 16.94 -6.24 8.60
C ALA A 102 17.20 -6.35 7.10
N GLU A 103 16.54 -7.27 6.40
CA GLU A 103 16.63 -7.39 4.93
C GLU A 103 16.14 -6.14 4.23
N ALA A 104 15.01 -5.54 4.68
CA ALA A 104 14.48 -4.30 4.15
C ALA A 104 15.40 -3.09 4.38
N MET A 105 16.29 -3.17 5.38
CA MET A 105 17.29 -2.15 5.72
C MET A 105 18.67 -2.47 5.20
N THR A 106 18.86 -3.58 4.48
CA THR A 106 20.15 -3.93 3.88
C THR A 106 20.46 -3.03 2.69
N PRO A 107 21.62 -2.38 2.64
CA PRO A 107 22.06 -1.61 1.48
C PRO A 107 22.19 -2.48 0.24
N ALA A 108 21.92 -1.90 -0.94
CA ALA A 108 22.13 -2.58 -2.21
C ALA A 108 23.60 -2.95 -2.42
N GLN A 109 23.81 -4.10 -3.06
CA GLN A 109 25.14 -4.54 -3.51
C GLN A 109 25.48 -3.98 -4.90
N ASP A 110 24.45 -3.67 -5.69
CA ASP A 110 24.57 -3.18 -7.06
C ASP A 110 23.50 -2.11 -7.35
N VAL A 111 23.85 -1.16 -8.22
CA VAL A 111 22.94 -0.07 -8.64
C VAL A 111 21.68 -0.60 -9.32
N SER A 112 21.75 -1.77 -9.98
CA SER A 112 20.61 -2.38 -10.66
C SER A 112 19.51 -2.91 -9.73
N GLU A 113 19.77 -3.02 -8.44
CA GLU A 113 18.78 -3.43 -7.45
C GLU A 113 17.74 -2.33 -7.19
N TYR A 114 18.07 -1.07 -7.49
CA TYR A 114 17.12 0.03 -7.39
C TYR A 114 16.15 0.01 -8.57
N ARG A 115 14.84 -0.01 -8.26
CA ARG A 115 13.75 0.04 -9.22
C ARG A 115 12.77 1.09 -8.79
N PHE A 116 12.74 2.22 -9.51
CA PHE A 116 11.84 3.32 -9.25
C PHE A 116 10.67 3.31 -10.22
N LYS A 117 9.51 3.76 -9.75
CA LYS A 117 8.35 4.06 -10.58
C LYS A 117 8.18 5.57 -10.57
N TRP A 118 8.03 6.14 -11.76
CA TRP A 118 7.86 7.56 -11.95
C TRP A 118 6.43 7.85 -12.40
N GLU A 119 5.69 8.68 -11.64
CA GLU A 119 4.28 9.02 -11.92
C GLU A 119 4.13 9.69 -13.29
N ASN A 120 5.08 10.54 -13.66
CA ASN A 120 5.07 11.28 -14.91
C ASN A 120 5.87 10.62 -16.04
N ALA A 121 6.24 9.35 -15.93
CA ALA A 121 7.04 8.65 -16.93
C ALA A 121 6.46 8.76 -18.36
N ALA A 122 5.12 8.74 -18.47
CA ALA A 122 4.45 8.82 -19.79
C ALA A 122 4.52 10.21 -20.44
N SER A 123 4.77 11.27 -19.67
CA SER A 123 4.85 12.66 -20.15
C SER A 123 6.29 13.16 -20.35
N MET A 124 7.28 12.38 -19.92
CA MET A 124 8.70 12.73 -20.05
C MET A 124 9.31 12.18 -21.32
N GLU A 125 10.32 12.87 -21.84
CA GLU A 125 11.15 12.31 -22.90
C GLU A 125 11.93 11.09 -22.38
N ILE A 126 12.05 10.04 -23.20
CA ILE A 126 12.73 8.79 -22.84
C ILE A 126 14.18 9.05 -22.37
N GLY A 127 14.86 10.03 -22.97
CA GLY A 127 16.21 10.45 -22.57
C GLY A 127 16.28 11.06 -21.19
N GLU A 128 15.36 11.97 -20.90
CA GLU A 128 15.25 12.61 -19.57
C GLU A 128 14.92 11.60 -18.48
N LEU A 129 13.93 10.73 -18.74
CA LEU A 129 13.53 9.68 -17.80
C LEU A 129 14.70 8.75 -17.47
N LYS A 130 15.48 8.32 -18.48
CA LYS A 130 16.66 7.48 -18.27
C LYS A 130 17.74 8.19 -17.44
N ASN A 131 18.00 9.46 -17.73
CA ASN A 131 19.01 10.24 -16.99
C ASN A 131 18.57 10.45 -15.54
N MET A 132 17.31 10.78 -15.31
CA MET A 132 16.77 10.95 -13.96
C MET A 132 16.80 9.64 -13.17
N ASP A 133 16.41 8.53 -13.80
CA ASP A 133 16.42 7.20 -13.17
C ASP A 133 17.87 6.76 -12.83
N ALA A 134 18.82 6.98 -13.73
CA ALA A 134 20.23 6.71 -13.48
C ALA A 134 20.77 7.56 -12.32
N LEU A 135 20.54 8.87 -12.34
CA LEU A 135 20.95 9.78 -11.29
C LEU A 135 20.38 9.39 -9.92
N ALA A 136 19.08 9.06 -9.88
CA ALA A 136 18.43 8.63 -8.65
C ALA A 136 19.04 7.33 -8.09
N LYS A 137 19.34 6.34 -8.96
CA LYS A 137 19.97 5.08 -8.58
C LYS A 137 21.38 5.28 -8.07
N GLU A 138 22.19 6.05 -8.78
CA GLU A 138 23.56 6.37 -8.37
C GLU A 138 23.59 7.13 -7.04
N THR A 139 22.67 8.07 -6.87
CA THR A 139 22.54 8.84 -5.61
C THR A 139 22.17 7.93 -4.45
N ALA A 140 21.16 7.06 -4.62
CA ALA A 140 20.74 6.12 -3.59
C ALA A 140 21.85 5.11 -3.23
N PHE A 141 22.59 4.64 -4.23
CA PHE A 141 23.71 3.73 -4.05
C PHE A 141 24.88 4.38 -3.31
N ALA A 142 25.24 5.61 -3.67
CA ALA A 142 26.34 6.36 -3.04
C ALA A 142 26.11 6.56 -1.53
N VAL A 143 24.88 6.78 -1.11
CA VAL A 143 24.52 6.92 0.31
C VAL A 143 24.20 5.59 0.99
N LYS A 144 24.35 4.45 0.30
CA LYS A 144 24.03 3.11 0.78
C LYS A 144 22.59 3.00 1.29
N ALA A 145 21.65 3.67 0.63
CA ALA A 145 20.25 3.57 1.00
C ALA A 145 19.70 2.17 0.70
N PRO A 146 18.96 1.54 1.60
CA PRO A 146 18.28 0.29 1.29
C PRO A 146 17.31 0.47 0.11
N PRO A 147 17.23 -0.46 -0.88
CA PRO A 147 16.42 -0.29 -2.09
C PRO A 147 14.94 0.02 -1.84
N ALA A 148 14.31 -0.70 -0.90
CA ALA A 148 12.92 -0.46 -0.53
C ALA A 148 12.71 0.94 0.10
N PHE A 149 13.69 1.39 0.87
CA PHE A 149 13.67 2.69 1.53
C PHE A 149 13.86 3.83 0.53
N ALA A 150 14.83 3.72 -0.37
CA ALA A 150 15.07 4.67 -1.44
C ALA A 150 13.84 4.79 -2.37
N ARG A 151 13.27 3.65 -2.78
CA ARG A 151 12.07 3.61 -3.60
C ARG A 151 10.92 4.36 -2.94
N ALA A 152 10.57 4.04 -1.69
CA ALA A 152 9.47 4.70 -1.00
C ALA A 152 9.69 6.21 -0.87
N THR A 153 10.94 6.64 -0.68
CA THR A 153 11.29 8.06 -0.57
C THR A 153 11.11 8.79 -1.90
N LEU A 154 11.62 8.22 -2.98
CA LEU A 154 11.54 8.82 -4.31
C LEU A 154 10.12 8.80 -4.87
N GLU A 155 9.36 7.72 -4.69
CA GLU A 155 7.95 7.64 -5.10
C GLU A 155 7.09 8.69 -4.37
N ALA A 156 7.33 8.93 -3.07
CA ALA A 156 6.62 9.97 -2.33
C ALA A 156 6.96 11.38 -2.81
N MET A 157 8.24 11.64 -3.11
CA MET A 157 8.68 12.90 -3.69
C MET A 157 8.08 13.13 -5.07
N ASP A 158 8.17 12.14 -5.96
CA ASP A 158 7.65 12.22 -7.33
C ASP A 158 6.14 12.44 -7.34
N LYS A 159 5.39 11.70 -6.52
CA LYS A 159 3.96 11.89 -6.34
C LYS A 159 3.59 13.30 -5.89
N GLN A 160 4.38 13.91 -5.00
CA GLN A 160 4.14 15.28 -4.57
C GLN A 160 4.48 16.30 -5.67
N LEU A 161 5.62 16.11 -6.36
CA LEU A 161 6.07 16.99 -7.44
C LEU A 161 5.17 16.91 -8.70
N SER A 162 4.45 15.79 -8.86
CA SER A 162 3.50 15.57 -9.94
C SER A 162 2.14 16.25 -9.74
N LYS A 163 1.90 16.81 -8.56
CA LYS A 163 0.66 17.56 -8.30
C LYS A 163 0.62 18.86 -9.08
N PRO A 164 -0.58 19.33 -9.47
CA PRO A 164 -0.72 20.61 -10.17
C PRO A 164 -0.07 21.77 -9.42
N GLU A 165 0.57 22.67 -10.16
CA GLU A 165 1.16 23.89 -9.61
C GLU A 165 0.10 24.71 -8.88
N GLY A 166 0.44 25.20 -7.69
CA GLY A 166 -0.48 25.95 -6.82
C GLY A 166 -1.40 25.08 -5.94
N SER A 167 -1.38 23.73 -6.09
CA SER A 167 -2.16 22.84 -5.23
C SER A 167 -1.60 22.71 -3.80
N TYR A 168 -0.38 23.15 -3.58
CA TYR A 168 0.30 23.21 -2.29
C TYR A 168 1.33 24.35 -2.27
N THR A 169 1.78 24.72 -1.07
CA THR A 169 2.82 25.73 -0.89
C THR A 169 4.17 25.04 -0.75
N PRO A 170 5.16 25.33 -1.60
CA PRO A 170 6.53 24.88 -1.46
C PRO A 170 7.12 25.27 -0.11
N THR A 171 7.95 24.39 0.45
CA THR A 171 8.58 24.66 1.75
C THR A 171 9.67 25.72 1.65
N THR A 172 9.88 26.41 2.77
CA THR A 172 11.07 27.24 2.98
C THR A 172 11.95 26.60 4.05
N ALA A 173 13.23 26.98 4.10
CA ALA A 173 14.15 26.46 5.11
C ALA A 173 13.61 26.70 6.54
N ALA A 174 13.11 27.91 6.82
CA ALA A 174 12.55 28.25 8.12
C ALA A 174 11.28 27.48 8.45
N ALA A 175 10.39 27.23 7.47
CA ALA A 175 9.18 26.43 7.66
C ALA A 175 9.51 24.97 7.93
N LEU A 176 10.50 24.41 7.23
CA LEU A 176 10.99 23.05 7.42
C LEU A 176 11.61 22.88 8.81
N GLU A 177 12.51 23.78 9.20
CA GLU A 177 13.15 23.79 10.52
C GLU A 177 12.11 23.90 11.65
N GLY A 178 11.21 24.86 11.56
CA GLY A 178 10.13 25.02 12.55
C GLY A 178 9.22 23.79 12.64
N HIS A 179 8.92 23.15 11.52
CA HIS A 179 8.12 21.91 11.50
C HIS A 179 8.86 20.74 12.17
N LEU A 180 10.16 20.58 11.90
CA LEU A 180 10.99 19.55 12.53
C LEU A 180 11.11 19.77 14.04
N HIS A 181 11.32 21.01 14.49
CA HIS A 181 11.34 21.33 15.92
C HIS A 181 9.99 21.06 16.59
N ALA A 182 8.88 21.38 15.94
CA ALA A 182 7.53 21.10 16.46
C ALA A 182 7.26 19.58 16.60
N GLN A 183 7.80 18.77 15.69
CA GLN A 183 7.59 17.30 15.71
C GLN A 183 8.59 16.54 16.58
N LEU A 184 9.85 16.94 16.58
CA LEU A 184 10.96 16.19 17.15
C LEU A 184 11.56 16.82 18.43
N GLY A 185 11.17 18.06 18.74
CA GLY A 185 11.74 18.79 19.86
C GLY A 185 13.26 18.88 19.76
N ASP A 186 13.94 18.55 20.86
CA ASP A 186 15.42 18.60 20.97
C ASP A 186 16.15 17.69 19.99
N LYS A 187 15.46 16.76 19.31
CA LYS A 187 16.07 15.86 18.30
C LYS A 187 16.09 16.49 16.90
N ALA A 188 15.50 17.64 16.69
CA ALA A 188 15.41 18.27 15.37
C ALA A 188 16.79 18.60 14.79
N ASP A 189 17.65 19.28 15.58
CA ASP A 189 19.01 19.65 15.14
C ASP A 189 19.87 18.46 14.81
N ALA A 190 19.83 17.40 15.64
CA ALA A 190 20.56 16.17 15.38
C ALA A 190 20.03 15.45 14.11
N THR A 191 18.72 15.57 13.83
CA THR A 191 18.12 15.01 12.61
C THR A 191 18.55 15.80 11.38
N LEU A 192 18.54 17.13 11.45
CA LEU A 192 19.04 17.98 10.37
C LEU A 192 20.53 17.74 10.08
N ALA A 193 21.36 17.67 11.12
CA ALA A 193 22.79 17.40 10.98
C ALA A 193 23.04 16.02 10.32
N ALA A 194 22.32 14.99 10.72
CA ALA A 194 22.43 13.65 10.13
C ALA A 194 21.97 13.64 8.65
N ALA A 195 20.89 14.36 8.32
CA ALA A 195 20.42 14.49 6.93
C ALA A 195 21.46 15.24 6.06
N LEU A 196 22.05 16.33 6.56
CA LEU A 196 23.11 17.07 5.87
C LEU A 196 24.33 16.18 5.64
N ALA A 197 24.73 15.38 6.65
CA ALA A 197 25.84 14.44 6.50
C ALA A 197 25.56 13.39 5.40
N THR A 198 24.32 12.95 5.24
CA THR A 198 23.92 12.07 4.13
C THR A 198 24.04 12.79 2.79
N LEU A 199 23.61 14.06 2.70
CA LEU A 199 23.73 14.86 1.47
C LEU A 199 25.19 15.05 1.03
N GLU A 200 26.12 15.15 1.97
CA GLU A 200 27.57 15.26 1.64
C GLU A 200 28.16 13.99 1.04
N LEU A 201 27.53 12.84 1.24
CA LEU A 201 27.96 11.57 0.62
C LEU A 201 27.42 11.40 -0.81
N MET A 202 26.49 12.25 -1.25
CA MET A 202 25.89 12.15 -2.57
C MET A 202 26.81 12.70 -3.66
N PRO A 203 26.74 12.15 -4.90
CA PRO A 203 27.33 12.81 -6.07
C PRO A 203 26.83 14.24 -6.22
N PRO A 204 27.63 15.19 -6.74
CA PRO A 204 27.26 16.61 -6.85
C PRO A 204 25.91 16.83 -7.54
N ASP A 205 25.65 16.12 -8.65
CA ASP A 205 24.43 16.24 -9.43
C ASP A 205 23.22 15.68 -8.65
N GLY A 206 23.39 14.57 -7.95
CA GLY A 206 22.38 13.96 -7.09
C GLY A 206 22.02 14.86 -5.90
N LYS A 207 23.05 15.48 -5.27
CA LYS A 207 22.87 16.45 -4.20
C LYS A 207 22.09 17.67 -4.69
N ALA A 208 22.50 18.26 -5.83
CA ALA A 208 21.82 19.42 -6.42
C ALA A 208 20.38 19.10 -6.80
N TRP A 209 20.14 17.95 -7.44
CA TRP A 209 18.81 17.48 -7.79
C TRP A 209 17.92 17.32 -6.56
N LEU A 210 18.41 16.67 -5.51
CA LEU A 210 17.63 16.45 -4.29
C LEU A 210 17.34 17.76 -3.56
N GLN A 211 18.29 18.66 -3.45
CA GLN A 211 18.10 19.97 -2.85
C GLN A 211 17.07 20.81 -3.62
N HIS A 212 17.13 20.81 -4.95
CA HIS A 212 16.13 21.44 -5.79
C HIS A 212 14.74 20.82 -5.59
N SER A 213 14.67 19.49 -5.56
CA SER A 213 13.41 18.79 -5.33
C SER A 213 12.82 19.10 -3.94
N LEU A 214 13.63 19.08 -2.89
CA LEU A 214 13.20 19.41 -1.52
C LEU A 214 12.58 20.81 -1.42
N SER A 215 13.15 21.81 -2.10
CA SER A 215 12.62 23.17 -2.09
C SER A 215 11.25 23.32 -2.76
N ARG A 216 10.83 22.32 -3.55
CA ARG A 216 9.56 22.28 -4.27
C ARG A 216 8.50 21.41 -3.56
N LEU A 217 8.87 20.64 -2.53
CA LEU A 217 7.92 19.86 -1.75
C LEU A 217 7.16 20.73 -0.75
N ASP A 218 5.99 20.28 -0.29
CA ASP A 218 5.37 20.84 0.90
C ASP A 218 6.20 20.54 2.15
N THR A 219 5.99 21.32 3.21
CA THR A 219 6.77 21.24 4.45
C THR A 219 6.71 19.85 5.11
N ALA A 220 5.55 19.21 5.09
CA ALA A 220 5.39 17.89 5.72
C ALA A 220 6.15 16.81 4.95
N THR A 221 6.05 16.80 3.62
CA THR A 221 6.78 15.85 2.76
C THR A 221 8.29 16.12 2.83
N ALA A 222 8.71 17.38 2.79
CA ALA A 222 10.14 17.72 2.93
C ALA A 222 10.71 17.28 4.29
N ALA A 223 10.00 17.50 5.39
CA ALA A 223 10.39 17.06 6.72
C ALA A 223 10.50 15.53 6.80
N TRP A 224 9.54 14.83 6.18
CA TRP A 224 9.58 13.36 6.12
C TRP A 224 10.81 12.87 5.33
N VAL A 225 11.14 13.48 4.18
CA VAL A 225 12.36 13.13 3.41
C VAL A 225 13.61 13.39 4.22
N VAL A 226 13.71 14.54 4.91
CA VAL A 226 14.84 14.85 5.80
C VAL A 226 14.99 13.79 6.91
N GLY A 227 13.89 13.36 7.52
CA GLY A 227 13.88 12.28 8.50
C GLY A 227 14.39 10.95 7.92
N ARG A 228 14.08 10.67 6.64
CA ARG A 228 14.58 9.49 5.91
C ARG A 228 16.08 9.57 5.67
N LEU A 229 16.59 10.71 5.21
CA LEU A 229 18.03 10.92 5.03
C LEU A 229 18.78 10.74 6.35
N ALA A 230 18.28 11.32 7.44
CA ALA A 230 18.86 11.13 8.77
C ALA A 230 18.88 9.66 9.22
N SER A 231 17.87 8.88 8.83
CA SER A 231 17.82 7.45 9.14
C SER A 231 18.88 6.66 8.37
N ILE A 232 19.14 7.00 7.10
CA ILE A 232 20.23 6.41 6.30
C ILE A 232 21.57 6.69 6.99
N HIS A 233 21.81 7.93 7.43
CA HIS A 233 23.05 8.29 8.13
C HIS A 233 23.26 7.44 9.38
N ARG A 234 22.23 7.30 10.21
CA ARG A 234 22.33 6.51 11.45
C ARG A 234 22.58 5.02 11.17
N ALA A 235 21.95 4.46 10.15
CA ALA A 235 22.17 3.07 9.75
C ALA A 235 23.57 2.80 9.25
N ASN A 236 24.21 3.77 8.58
CA ASN A 236 25.57 3.65 8.05
C ASN A 236 26.65 3.99 9.09
N SER A 237 26.28 4.60 10.22
CA SER A 237 27.22 5.02 11.27
C SER A 237 27.34 4.02 12.42
N ASN A 238 26.51 2.99 12.44
CA ASN A 238 26.53 1.87 13.38
C ASN A 238 27.23 0.67 12.77
#